data_0f75e68ba17f63cbb5be3204a36080c9
#
_entry.id   0f75e68ba17f63cbb5be3204a36080c9
#
_cell.length_a   1.000
_cell.length_b   1.000
_cell.length_c   1.000
_cell.angle_alpha   90.00
_cell.angle_beta   90.00
_cell.angle_gamma   90.00
#
_symmetry.space_group_name_H-M   'P 1'
#
loop_
_entity.id
_entity.type
_entity.pdbx_description
1 polymer ?
#
loop_
_entity_poly.entity_id
_entity_poly.type
_entity_poly.pdbx_seq_one_letter_code
_entity_poly.pdbx_strand_id
1 'polypeptide(L)'
;MSDWVLLSVTPEVGYKILPQLKFKKNQTIISFISTIKMKELKKYINIKSKIFRAIPLPPISIRKGPIPLYPPNKSVKNFFDHLGTTVEIENENLSLNFWSTSSMMAPFYELLNTLSIWLNQKGIN
;
A
#
# COMPACT_ATOMS: atom_id res chain seq x y z
N MET A 1 -3.96 24.45 1.51
CA MET A 1 -5.06 23.48 1.50
C MET A 1 -4.69 22.40 0.50
N SER A 2 -4.64 21.12 0.92
CA SER A 2 -3.99 20.06 0.13
C SER A 2 -4.87 19.57 -1.03
N ASP A 3 -4.25 19.38 -2.19
CA ASP A 3 -4.89 18.76 -3.37
C ASP A 3 -4.84 17.22 -3.30
N TRP A 4 -3.88 16.69 -2.55
CA TRP A 4 -3.71 15.27 -2.31
C TRP A 4 -3.90 14.94 -0.84
N VAL A 5 -4.61 13.86 -0.56
CA VAL A 5 -4.85 13.32 0.78
C VAL A 5 -4.37 11.88 0.83
N LEU A 6 -3.43 11.59 1.71
CA LEU A 6 -2.90 10.25 1.95
C LEU A 6 -3.56 9.68 3.21
N LEU A 7 -4.32 8.60 3.06
CA LEU A 7 -4.95 7.88 4.18
C LEU A 7 -3.98 6.78 4.66
N SER A 8 -3.12 7.14 5.60
CA SER A 8 -2.07 6.28 6.16
C SER A 8 -2.35 5.97 7.63
N VAL A 9 -3.37 5.17 7.88
CA VAL A 9 -3.81 4.74 9.20
C VAL A 9 -4.11 3.25 9.19
N THR A 10 -4.15 2.63 10.38
CA THR A 10 -4.58 1.24 10.49
C THR A 10 -6.05 1.07 10.05
N PRO A 11 -6.47 -0.12 9.61
CA PRO A 11 -7.85 -0.36 9.21
C PRO A 11 -8.87 0.03 10.28
N GLU A 12 -8.59 -0.31 11.52
CA GLU A 12 -9.47 0.01 12.66
C GLU A 12 -9.67 1.53 12.82
N VAL A 13 -8.59 2.29 12.77
CA VAL A 13 -8.66 3.76 12.81
C VAL A 13 -9.36 4.29 11.56
N GLY A 14 -9.08 3.71 10.40
CA GLY A 14 -9.72 4.07 9.14
C GLY A 14 -11.24 4.02 9.20
N TYR A 15 -11.82 2.93 9.71
CA TYR A 15 -13.26 2.80 9.89
C TYR A 15 -13.85 3.84 10.85
N LYS A 16 -13.10 4.24 11.87
CA LYS A 16 -13.56 5.26 12.84
C LYS A 16 -13.52 6.68 12.25
N ILE A 17 -12.49 7.02 11.47
CA ILE A 17 -12.30 8.40 11.00
C ILE A 17 -12.95 8.70 9.65
N LEU A 18 -13.02 7.72 8.72
CA LEU A 18 -13.58 7.95 7.38
C LEU A 18 -14.97 8.61 7.38
N PRO A 19 -15.92 8.22 8.26
CA PRO A 19 -17.23 8.88 8.33
C PRO A 19 -17.18 10.35 8.76
N GLN A 20 -16.11 10.75 9.44
CA GLN A 20 -15.93 12.10 9.99
C GLN A 20 -15.15 13.03 9.06
N LEU A 21 -14.44 12.47 8.09
CA LEU A 21 -13.61 13.23 7.16
C LEU A 21 -14.47 13.91 6.09
N LYS A 22 -14.18 15.16 5.83
CA LYS A 22 -14.82 15.93 4.74
C LYS A 22 -13.82 16.12 3.61
N PHE A 23 -14.11 15.50 2.48
CA PHE A 23 -13.31 15.63 1.28
C PHE A 23 -13.87 16.70 0.34
N LYS A 24 -12.99 17.39 -0.38
CA LYS A 24 -13.39 18.39 -1.38
C LYS A 24 -13.54 17.75 -2.74
N LYS A 25 -14.29 18.46 -3.58
CA LYS A 25 -14.34 18.13 -5.01
C LYS A 25 -12.93 18.23 -5.60
N ASN A 26 -12.62 17.31 -6.51
CA ASN A 26 -11.36 17.26 -7.27
C ASN A 26 -10.09 16.94 -6.46
N GLN A 27 -10.19 16.57 -5.19
CA GLN A 27 -9.05 16.03 -4.45
C GLN A 27 -8.64 14.66 -5.00
N THR A 28 -7.36 14.40 -4.96
CA THR A 28 -6.79 13.06 -5.18
C THR A 28 -6.59 12.41 -3.81
N ILE A 29 -7.31 11.31 -3.57
CA ILE A 29 -7.26 10.59 -2.30
C ILE A 29 -6.60 9.26 -2.55
N ILE A 30 -5.53 8.98 -1.80
CA ILE A 30 -4.77 7.75 -1.90
C ILE A 30 -4.85 7.02 -0.57
N SER A 31 -5.45 5.83 -0.60
CA SER A 31 -5.56 4.97 0.59
C SER A 31 -4.42 3.96 0.62
N PHE A 32 -3.71 3.91 1.74
CA PHE A 32 -2.72 2.88 2.07
C PHE A 32 -3.34 1.77 2.93
N ILE A 33 -4.64 1.84 3.19
CA ILE A 33 -5.33 0.88 4.04
C ILE A 33 -5.62 -0.39 3.22
N SER A 34 -4.89 -1.45 3.49
CA SER A 34 -4.91 -2.68 2.70
C SER A 34 -6.27 -3.39 2.68
N THR A 35 -6.97 -3.38 3.80
CA THR A 35 -8.21 -4.14 3.97
C THR A 35 -9.47 -3.39 3.53
N ILE A 36 -9.45 -2.05 3.45
CA ILE A 36 -10.60 -1.26 3.01
C ILE A 36 -10.62 -1.19 1.48
N LYS A 37 -11.57 -1.87 0.87
CA LYS A 37 -11.72 -1.93 -0.59
C LYS A 37 -12.26 -0.61 -1.17
N MET A 38 -12.04 -0.42 -2.47
CA MET A 38 -12.52 0.75 -3.21
C MET A 38 -14.03 0.98 -3.04
N LYS A 39 -14.83 -0.08 -3.05
CA LYS A 39 -16.29 0.00 -2.84
C LYS A 39 -16.64 0.63 -1.49
N GLU A 40 -15.86 0.33 -0.45
CA GLU A 40 -16.09 0.89 0.89
C GLU A 40 -15.61 2.33 0.98
N LEU A 41 -14.44 2.64 0.44
CA LEU A 41 -13.93 4.02 0.39
C LEU A 41 -14.92 4.97 -0.28
N LYS A 42 -15.55 4.55 -1.39
CA LYS A 42 -16.55 5.32 -2.12
C LYS A 42 -17.82 5.64 -1.32
N LYS A 43 -18.11 4.94 -0.22
CA LYS A 43 -19.24 5.27 0.66
C LYS A 43 -18.99 6.53 1.48
N TYR A 44 -17.72 6.79 1.81
CA TYR A 44 -17.31 7.90 2.68
C TYR A 44 -16.76 9.09 1.90
N ILE A 45 -16.25 8.85 0.71
CA ILE A 45 -15.57 9.86 -0.10
C ILE A 45 -16.50 10.35 -1.21
N ASN A 46 -16.56 11.68 -1.37
CA ASN A 46 -17.41 12.29 -2.40
C ASN A 46 -17.06 11.74 -3.78
N ILE A 47 -18.08 11.39 -4.55
CA ILE A 47 -17.99 10.78 -5.89
C ILE A 47 -17.16 11.61 -6.90
N LYS A 48 -17.02 12.90 -6.69
CA LYS A 48 -16.22 13.79 -7.55
C LYS A 48 -14.73 13.81 -7.23
N SER A 49 -14.30 13.11 -6.17
CA SER A 49 -12.89 12.96 -5.82
C SER A 49 -12.29 11.78 -6.58
N LYS A 50 -11.01 11.89 -6.92
CA LYS A 50 -10.25 10.77 -7.50
C LYS A 50 -9.71 9.90 -6.37
N ILE A 51 -10.09 8.63 -6.34
CA ILE A 51 -9.70 7.71 -5.27
C ILE A 51 -8.77 6.65 -5.84
N PHE A 52 -7.66 6.43 -5.15
CA PHE A 52 -6.68 5.41 -5.47
C PHE A 52 -6.35 4.58 -4.22
N ARG A 53 -5.94 3.35 -4.45
CA ARG A 53 -5.34 2.49 -3.43
C ARG A 53 -3.90 2.23 -3.85
N ALA A 54 -2.97 2.53 -2.97
CA ALA A 54 -1.57 2.22 -3.18
C ALA A 54 -1.04 1.61 -1.87
N ILE A 55 -0.44 0.42 -1.95
CA ILE A 55 -0.04 -0.28 -0.74
C ILE A 55 1.44 -0.62 -0.84
N PRO A 56 2.28 0.36 -0.49
CA PRO A 56 3.71 0.18 -0.51
C PRO A 56 4.16 -0.85 0.53
N LEU A 57 5.18 -1.62 0.18
CA LEU A 57 5.83 -2.54 1.09
C LEU A 57 7.04 -1.88 1.79
N PRO A 58 7.51 -2.40 2.94
CA PRO A 58 8.58 -1.79 3.73
C PRO A 58 9.85 -1.37 2.96
N PRO A 59 10.30 -2.06 1.89
CA PRO A 59 11.50 -1.66 1.14
C PRO A 59 11.44 -0.28 0.48
N ILE A 60 10.27 0.36 0.40
CA ILE A 60 10.17 1.73 -0.11
C ILE A 60 10.96 2.75 0.74
N SER A 61 11.25 2.44 2.00
CA SER A 61 12.08 3.28 2.87
C SER A 61 13.48 3.50 2.29
N ILE A 62 13.94 2.57 1.47
CA ILE A 62 15.22 2.64 0.72
C ILE A 62 14.98 2.82 -0.78
N ARG A 63 13.81 3.31 -1.17
CA ARG A 63 13.38 3.53 -2.57
C ARG A 63 13.43 2.27 -3.43
N LYS A 64 13.06 1.13 -2.87
CA LYS A 64 13.02 -0.17 -3.56
C LYS A 64 11.71 -0.89 -3.28
N GLY A 65 11.41 -1.85 -4.14
CA GLY A 65 10.25 -2.71 -3.99
C GLY A 65 9.01 -2.22 -4.74
N PRO A 66 8.04 -3.11 -4.88
CA PRO A 66 6.83 -2.84 -5.64
C PRO A 66 5.82 -2.02 -4.83
N ILE A 67 5.10 -1.16 -5.54
CA ILE A 67 3.98 -0.37 -5.02
C ILE A 67 2.76 -0.67 -5.88
N PRO A 68 1.89 -1.60 -5.47
CA PRO A 68 0.64 -1.86 -6.16
C PRO A 68 -0.25 -0.61 -6.16
N LEU A 69 -0.71 -0.19 -7.33
CA LEU A 69 -1.58 0.97 -7.53
C LEU A 69 -2.88 0.55 -8.22
N TYR A 70 -4.03 0.86 -7.62
CA TYR A 70 -5.35 0.64 -8.18
C TYR A 70 -6.25 1.87 -8.00
N PRO A 71 -7.02 2.28 -9.01
CA PRO A 71 -6.85 1.95 -10.42
C PRO A 71 -5.61 2.60 -11.03
N PRO A 72 -5.19 2.22 -12.24
CA PRO A 72 -4.09 2.84 -12.95
C PRO A 72 -4.25 4.34 -13.10
N ASN A 73 -3.16 5.10 -12.91
CA ASN A 73 -3.14 6.53 -13.12
C ASN A 73 -1.72 7.07 -13.28
N LYS A 74 -1.44 7.69 -14.41
CA LYS A 74 -0.10 8.19 -14.75
C LYS A 74 0.47 9.18 -13.73
N SER A 75 -0.33 10.11 -13.22
CA SER A 75 0.14 11.13 -12.27
C SER A 75 0.50 10.49 -10.92
N VAL A 76 -0.34 9.58 -10.42
CA VAL A 76 -0.10 8.87 -9.17
C VAL A 76 1.06 7.89 -9.32
N LYS A 77 1.15 7.19 -10.46
CA LYS A 77 2.29 6.35 -10.80
C LYS A 77 3.61 7.14 -10.77
N ASN A 78 3.67 8.26 -11.47
CA ASN A 78 4.89 9.09 -11.50
C ASN A 78 5.33 9.53 -10.09
N PHE A 79 4.38 9.83 -9.21
CA PHE A 79 4.69 10.16 -7.82
C PHE A 79 5.33 8.97 -7.08
N PHE A 80 4.76 7.78 -7.20
CA PHE A 80 5.26 6.61 -6.49
C PHE A 80 6.54 6.01 -7.10
N ASP A 81 6.78 6.22 -8.39
CA ASP A 81 8.03 5.77 -9.05
C ASP A 81 9.29 6.43 -8.47
N HIS A 82 9.15 7.54 -7.73
CA HIS A 82 10.25 8.11 -6.93
C HIS A 82 10.56 7.32 -5.65
N LEU A 83 9.65 6.46 -5.21
CA LEU A 83 9.74 5.70 -3.95
C LEU A 83 9.97 4.20 -4.19
N GLY A 84 9.71 3.69 -5.38
CA GLY A 84 9.85 2.29 -5.73
C GLY A 84 9.36 2.01 -7.13
N THR A 85 8.98 0.79 -7.43
CA THR A 85 8.43 0.40 -8.73
C THR A 85 6.91 0.30 -8.63
N THR A 86 6.19 1.22 -9.27
CA THR A 86 4.72 1.18 -9.28
C THR A 86 4.22 0.08 -10.21
N VAL A 87 3.42 -0.81 -9.65
CA VAL A 87 2.72 -1.88 -10.39
C VAL A 87 1.26 -1.52 -10.52
N GLU A 88 0.85 -1.11 -11.71
CA GLU A 88 -0.54 -0.74 -11.97
C GLU A 88 -1.43 -1.98 -12.05
N ILE A 89 -2.54 -1.94 -11.33
CA ILE A 89 -3.49 -3.04 -11.22
C ILE A 89 -4.83 -2.59 -11.82
N GLU A 90 -5.29 -3.26 -12.85
CA GLU A 90 -6.55 -2.93 -13.54
C GLU A 90 -7.78 -3.45 -12.81
N ASN A 91 -7.64 -4.54 -12.05
CA ASN A 91 -8.71 -5.15 -11.29
C ASN A 91 -8.33 -5.27 -9.81
N GLU A 92 -9.15 -4.68 -8.92
CA GLU A 92 -8.88 -4.70 -7.48
C GLU A 92 -8.71 -6.11 -6.90
N ASN A 93 -9.39 -7.12 -7.45
CA ASN A 93 -9.25 -8.49 -6.97
C ASN A 93 -7.85 -9.07 -7.21
N LEU A 94 -7.11 -8.58 -8.21
CA LEU A 94 -5.71 -8.97 -8.42
C LEU A 94 -4.79 -8.53 -7.29
N SER A 95 -5.19 -7.52 -6.51
CA SER A 95 -4.48 -7.12 -5.30
C SER A 95 -4.35 -8.26 -4.29
N LEU A 96 -5.33 -9.16 -4.22
CA LEU A 96 -5.28 -10.33 -3.32
C LEU A 96 -4.15 -11.28 -3.71
N ASN A 97 -3.93 -11.49 -5.01
CA ASN A 97 -2.83 -12.34 -5.48
C ASN A 97 -1.47 -11.72 -5.12
N PHE A 98 -1.37 -10.40 -5.25
CA PHE A 98 -0.19 -9.66 -4.86
C PHE A 98 0.11 -9.79 -3.35
N TRP A 99 -0.95 -9.71 -2.51
CA TRP A 99 -0.83 -9.91 -1.07
C TRP A 99 -0.43 -11.34 -0.69
N SER A 100 -0.96 -12.32 -1.38
CA SER A 100 -0.61 -13.72 -1.14
C SER A 100 0.89 -13.98 -1.35
N THR A 101 1.47 -13.37 -2.39
CA THR A 101 2.93 -13.49 -2.63
C THR A 101 3.74 -12.71 -1.60
N SER A 102 3.29 -11.52 -1.19
CA SER A 102 3.99 -10.72 -0.18
C SER A 102 3.96 -11.35 1.22
N SER A 103 2.97 -12.18 1.53
CA SER A 103 2.91 -12.91 2.80
C SER A 103 4.05 -13.91 2.98
N MET A 104 4.70 -14.35 1.89
CA MET A 104 5.87 -15.22 1.93
C MET A 104 7.15 -14.50 2.42
N MET A 105 7.13 -13.18 2.55
CA MET A 105 8.31 -12.43 3.00
C MET A 105 8.71 -12.81 4.44
N ALA A 106 7.75 -12.94 5.35
CA ALA A 106 8.04 -13.29 6.74
C ALA A 106 8.70 -14.67 6.90
N PRO A 107 8.15 -15.77 6.35
CA PRO A 107 8.81 -17.06 6.41
C PRO A 107 10.17 -17.08 5.67
N PHE A 108 10.31 -16.31 4.59
CA PHE A 108 11.60 -16.20 3.90
C PHE A 108 12.67 -15.54 4.77
N TYR A 109 12.35 -14.44 5.42
CA TYR A 109 13.28 -13.78 6.35
C TYR A 109 13.61 -14.67 7.56
N GLU A 110 12.63 -15.40 8.09
CA GLU A 110 12.86 -16.33 9.19
C GLU A 110 13.79 -17.48 8.78
N LEU A 111 13.64 -18.01 7.57
CA LEU A 111 14.57 -19.01 7.02
C LEU A 111 15.99 -18.46 6.96
N LEU A 112 16.19 -17.26 6.43
CA LEU A 112 17.52 -16.62 6.36
C LEU A 112 18.10 -16.37 7.75
N ASN A 113 17.29 -15.90 8.69
CA ASN A 113 17.69 -15.68 10.07
C ASN A 113 18.13 -16.99 10.75
N THR A 114 17.36 -18.04 10.59
CA THR A 114 17.68 -19.38 11.13
C THR A 114 19.01 -19.90 10.57
N LEU A 115 19.25 -19.76 9.27
CA LEU A 115 20.52 -20.13 8.63
C LEU A 115 21.69 -19.30 9.17
N SER A 116 21.49 -18.00 9.34
CA SER A 116 22.52 -17.11 9.91
C SER A 116 22.89 -17.51 11.33
N ILE A 117 21.90 -17.78 12.18
CA ILE A 117 22.12 -18.23 13.56
C ILE A 117 22.90 -19.56 13.56
N TRP A 118 22.51 -20.51 12.71
CA TRP A 118 23.18 -21.79 12.62
C TRP A 118 24.65 -21.65 12.18
N LEU A 119 24.93 -20.80 11.19
CA LEU A 119 26.30 -20.52 10.73
C LEU A 119 27.15 -19.91 11.86
N ASN A 120 26.61 -18.93 12.58
CA ASN A 120 27.29 -18.30 13.71
C ASN A 120 27.62 -19.32 14.81
N GLN A 121 26.73 -20.25 15.11
CA GLN A 121 26.97 -21.36 16.04
C GLN A 121 28.11 -22.30 15.57
N LYS A 122 28.38 -22.35 14.26
CA LYS A 122 29.49 -23.12 13.66
C LYS A 122 30.79 -22.32 13.55
N GLY A 123 30.80 -21.06 14.05
CA GLY A 123 31.99 -20.19 14.02
C GLY A 123 32.19 -19.44 12.70
N ILE A 124 31.17 -19.36 11.88
CA ILE A 124 31.14 -18.58 10.63
C ILE A 124 30.38 -17.28 10.88
N ASN A 125 31.05 -16.13 10.79
CA ASN A 125 30.48 -14.79 10.99
C ASN A 125 30.14 -14.12 9.64
#